data_94851867bccf17e6f37c99363b656355
#
_entry.id   94851867bccf17e6f37c99363b656355
#
_cell.length_a   1.000
_cell.length_b   1.000
_cell.length_c   1.000
_cell.angle_alpha   90.00
_cell.angle_beta   90.00
_cell.angle_gamma   90.00
#
_symmetry.space_group_name_H-M   'P 1'
#
loop_
_entity.id
_entity.type
_entity.pdbx_description
1 polymer ?
#
loop_
_entity_poly.entity_id
_entity_poly.type
_entity_poly.pdbx_seq_one_letter_code
_entity_poly.pdbx_strand_id
1 'polypeptide(L)'
;MKTTAKQIMSRIFMLALLLAAAAGCSAPTVSSQPEQAPRQDPAAETTAAPTPTATPAPTSTPAPTATPAPTPFSIVWMSDTQNISNSHPEEFFLLRDWILQEKDARSIRSVLHTGDIVGTANREDAWQTADAALSPLRDAGMDVFLLGGNHDSLNGKCKDFSNYLAFRGSYASEQELSYAGGLITALPFTAAGHDFLLVGVSCHQLRSDPDALQWLNDTLDAYPNATAILCFHSYMYSRDYVGDGVIAFPELVAKHSNVRLVLCGHARGFLNRPVSFDDDGDGVDERTVDQIMINYQSDENTRLLYLALLTFFPEDGRMDVTTYSPKLDRWGLFKDGRDTFSVENVFEGTVE
;
A
#
# COMPACT_ATOMS: atom_id res chain seq x y z
N MET A 1 26.05 -33.88 -26.68
CA MET A 1 25.52 -34.75 -25.63
C MET A 1 24.43 -33.98 -24.93
N LYS A 2 23.19 -34.33 -25.22
CA LYS A 2 22.00 -33.69 -24.66
C LYS A 2 21.56 -34.50 -23.45
N THR A 3 21.73 -33.98 -22.24
CA THR A 3 21.21 -34.58 -21.03
C THR A 3 19.89 -33.88 -20.67
N THR A 4 18.83 -34.61 -20.77
CA THR A 4 17.46 -34.14 -20.66
C THR A 4 17.06 -33.86 -19.21
N ALA A 5 16.31 -32.77 -19.02
CA ALA A 5 15.80 -32.20 -17.75
C ALA A 5 14.86 -33.11 -16.92
N LYS A 6 14.74 -34.42 -17.24
CA LYS A 6 13.87 -35.38 -16.56
C LYS A 6 14.50 -36.14 -15.38
N GLN A 7 15.77 -35.94 -15.09
CA GLN A 7 16.45 -36.68 -14.01
C GLN A 7 16.70 -35.87 -12.72
N ILE A 8 16.28 -34.63 -12.65
CA ILE A 8 16.48 -33.77 -11.46
C ILE A 8 15.22 -33.74 -10.55
N MET A 9 14.03 -34.05 -11.08
CA MET A 9 12.79 -34.04 -10.27
C MET A 9 12.52 -35.31 -9.44
N SER A 10 13.37 -36.34 -9.49
CA SER A 10 13.13 -37.60 -8.76
C SER A 10 13.87 -37.71 -7.42
N ARG A 11 14.61 -36.69 -6.97
CA ARG A 11 15.40 -36.77 -5.71
C ARG A 11 14.95 -35.85 -4.58
N ILE A 12 13.89 -35.06 -4.78
CA ILE A 12 13.37 -34.13 -3.74
C ILE A 12 12.09 -34.65 -3.06
N PHE A 13 11.50 -35.76 -3.53
CA PHE A 13 10.23 -36.31 -3.00
C PHE A 13 10.38 -37.44 -1.98
N MET A 14 11.58 -37.68 -1.42
CA MET A 14 11.83 -38.85 -0.52
C MET A 14 12.44 -38.45 0.84
N LEU A 15 12.24 -37.22 1.34
CA LEU A 15 12.73 -36.84 2.69
C LEU A 15 11.68 -36.13 3.55
N ALA A 16 10.39 -36.38 3.32
CA ALA A 16 9.30 -35.80 4.13
C ALA A 16 8.29 -36.85 4.66
N LEU A 17 8.74 -38.06 4.94
CA LEU A 17 7.85 -39.09 5.52
C LEU A 17 8.61 -39.97 6.51
N LEU A 18 9.06 -39.43 7.62
CA LEU A 18 9.53 -40.20 8.79
C LEU A 18 9.73 -39.28 10.00
N LEU A 19 8.61 -38.89 10.66
CA LEU A 19 8.59 -38.46 12.07
C LEU A 19 7.14 -38.29 12.55
N ALA A 20 6.43 -39.45 12.71
CA ALA A 20 5.20 -39.50 13.48
C ALA A 20 4.98 -40.91 13.99
N ALA A 21 5.56 -41.27 15.11
CA ALA A 21 5.11 -42.35 15.96
C ALA A 21 5.96 -42.38 17.24
N ALA A 22 5.47 -41.78 18.31
CA ALA A 22 5.65 -42.29 19.68
C ALA A 22 4.82 -41.40 20.64
N ALA A 23 3.57 -41.81 20.84
CA ALA A 23 2.76 -41.36 21.95
C ALA A 23 2.40 -42.57 22.77
N GLY A 24 2.92 -42.68 23.93
CA GLY A 24 2.57 -43.66 24.93
C GLY A 24 1.46 -43.17 25.83
N CYS A 25 0.44 -43.97 25.95
CA CYS A 25 -0.66 -43.90 26.90
C CYS A 25 -0.24 -43.88 28.37
N SER A 26 -1.01 -43.26 29.23
CA SER A 26 -1.45 -43.81 30.51
C SER A 26 -2.55 -42.94 31.13
N ALA A 27 -3.73 -43.48 31.25
CA ALA A 27 -4.73 -43.24 32.30
C ALA A 27 -4.80 -44.55 33.10
N PRO A 28 -5.59 -44.71 34.14
CA PRO A 28 -6.31 -43.87 35.11
C PRO A 28 -6.12 -44.30 36.58
N THR A 29 -6.78 -43.71 37.55
CA THR A 29 -7.41 -44.31 38.77
C THR A 29 -7.98 -43.22 39.64
N VAL A 30 -9.26 -43.14 39.87
CA VAL A 30 -10.27 -43.79 40.67
C VAL A 30 -10.10 -43.59 42.19
N SER A 31 -11.25 -43.14 42.78
CA SER A 31 -11.72 -43.36 44.16
C SER A 31 -11.24 -42.38 45.23
N SER A 32 -12.02 -41.82 46.09
CA SER A 32 -13.19 -42.32 46.81
C SER A 32 -13.87 -41.20 47.61
N GLN A 33 -15.15 -41.22 47.72
CA GLN A 33 -15.90 -40.68 48.87
C GLN A 33 -15.73 -41.56 50.08
N PRO A 34 -15.87 -41.04 51.30
CA PRO A 34 -17.05 -41.30 52.14
C PRO A 34 -17.44 -40.04 52.94
N GLU A 35 -18.48 -39.93 53.63
CA GLU A 35 -19.54 -40.68 54.30
C GLU A 35 -20.40 -39.70 55.08
N GLN A 36 -21.63 -40.04 55.26
CA GLN A 36 -22.70 -39.30 55.90
C GLN A 36 -22.68 -39.37 57.45
N ALA A 37 -23.33 -38.33 58.03
CA ALA A 37 -24.28 -38.28 59.08
C ALA A 37 -23.81 -37.79 60.47
N PRO A 38 -24.67 -37.34 61.40
CA PRO A 38 -26.12 -37.36 61.38
C PRO A 38 -26.85 -36.05 61.78
N ARG A 39 -28.13 -36.11 61.62
CA ARG A 39 -29.16 -35.11 61.97
C ARG A 39 -29.25 -34.76 63.47
N GLN A 40 -29.58 -33.51 63.72
CA GLN A 40 -30.41 -33.13 64.89
C GLN A 40 -31.36 -31.99 64.48
N ASP A 41 -32.68 -32.20 64.53
CA ASP A 41 -33.74 -31.26 64.68
C ASP A 41 -34.23 -31.29 66.12
N PRO A 42 -35.13 -30.43 66.61
CA PRO A 42 -35.61 -29.12 66.16
C PRO A 42 -35.69 -28.07 67.31
N ALA A 43 -35.85 -26.80 66.97
CA ALA A 43 -36.56 -25.84 67.82
C ALA A 43 -37.26 -24.80 66.95
N ALA A 44 -38.51 -24.74 67.09
CA ALA A 44 -39.38 -23.77 66.44
C ALA A 44 -39.20 -22.38 67.04
N GLU A 45 -39.01 -21.38 66.15
CA GLU A 45 -39.21 -19.98 66.51
C GLU A 45 -39.94 -19.20 65.43
N THR A 46 -40.76 -18.39 65.92
CA THR A 46 -41.83 -17.54 65.46
C THR A 46 -41.57 -16.78 64.17
N THR A 47 -42.54 -16.83 63.28
CA THR A 47 -42.70 -16.07 62.04
C THR A 47 -42.82 -14.58 62.26
N ALA A 48 -41.86 -13.79 61.78
CA ALA A 48 -42.03 -12.36 61.51
C ALA A 48 -42.24 -12.16 59.98
N ALA A 49 -43.23 -11.36 59.64
CA ALA A 49 -43.64 -11.08 58.28
C ALA A 49 -42.53 -10.40 57.49
N PRO A 50 -42.32 -10.75 56.18
CA PRO A 50 -41.29 -10.13 55.39
C PRO A 50 -41.63 -8.69 55.06
N THR A 51 -40.69 -7.79 55.34
CA THR A 51 -40.66 -6.42 54.80
C THR A 51 -40.47 -6.45 53.27
N PRO A 52 -41.23 -5.71 52.48
CA PRO A 52 -41.09 -5.69 51.04
C PRO A 52 -39.69 -5.15 50.66
N THR A 53 -38.87 -6.00 50.08
CA THR A 53 -37.57 -5.62 49.47
C THR A 53 -37.84 -4.72 48.25
N ALA A 54 -37.33 -3.50 48.29
CA ALA A 54 -37.43 -2.58 47.18
C ALA A 54 -36.72 -3.22 45.95
N THR A 55 -37.44 -3.32 44.83
CA THR A 55 -36.89 -3.73 43.54
C THR A 55 -35.81 -2.72 43.13
N PRO A 56 -34.57 -3.16 42.84
CA PRO A 56 -33.56 -2.24 42.35
C PRO A 56 -34.01 -1.61 41.04
N ALA A 57 -33.86 -0.29 40.93
CA ALA A 57 -34.11 0.45 39.71
C ALA A 57 -33.24 -0.12 38.56
N PRO A 58 -33.75 -0.19 37.34
CA PRO A 58 -32.95 -0.66 36.21
C PRO A 58 -31.69 0.23 36.04
N THR A 59 -30.54 -0.37 36.12
CA THR A 59 -29.26 0.29 35.82
C THR A 59 -29.31 0.72 34.36
N SER A 60 -29.19 2.02 34.11
CA SER A 60 -29.13 2.54 32.74
C SER A 60 -27.94 1.90 32.01
N THR A 61 -28.21 1.18 30.94
CA THR A 61 -27.15 0.71 30.01
C THR A 61 -26.41 1.95 29.50
N PRO A 62 -25.07 2.00 29.62
CA PRO A 62 -24.33 3.12 29.07
C PRO A 62 -24.64 3.21 27.56
N ALA A 63 -24.90 4.42 27.08
CA ALA A 63 -25.07 4.66 25.66
C ALA A 63 -23.81 4.20 24.94
N PRO A 64 -23.92 3.59 23.74
CA PRO A 64 -22.75 3.22 22.97
C PRO A 64 -21.88 4.46 22.76
N THR A 65 -20.63 4.37 23.14
CA THR A 65 -19.63 5.41 22.84
C THR A 65 -19.56 5.55 21.33
N ALA A 66 -19.83 6.72 20.79
CA ALA A 66 -19.72 6.96 19.36
C ALA A 66 -18.29 6.58 18.90
N THR A 67 -18.20 5.74 17.90
CA THR A 67 -16.92 5.44 17.23
C THR A 67 -16.38 6.78 16.71
N PRO A 68 -15.11 7.13 16.98
CA PRO A 68 -14.52 8.34 16.41
C PRO A 68 -14.66 8.30 14.89
N ALA A 69 -15.03 9.44 14.30
CA ALA A 69 -15.08 9.57 12.85
C ALA A 69 -13.70 9.21 12.21
N PRO A 70 -13.67 8.54 11.05
CA PRO A 70 -12.43 8.25 10.35
C PRO A 70 -11.66 9.54 10.06
N THR A 71 -10.38 9.57 10.44
CA THR A 71 -9.56 10.77 10.26
C THR A 71 -8.93 10.76 8.87
N PRO A 72 -8.96 11.85 8.10
CA PRO A 72 -8.26 11.97 6.84
C PRO A 72 -6.76 11.66 6.99
N PHE A 73 -6.17 11.04 5.95
CA PHE A 73 -4.74 10.77 5.89
C PHE A 73 -4.18 11.13 4.52
N SER A 74 -2.86 11.28 4.43
CA SER A 74 -2.20 11.64 3.18
C SER A 74 -1.08 10.68 2.81
N ILE A 75 -0.88 10.53 1.50
CA ILE A 75 0.30 9.94 0.87
C ILE A 75 1.01 11.05 0.10
N VAL A 76 2.30 11.24 0.36
CA VAL A 76 3.14 12.09 -0.48
C VAL A 76 3.63 11.27 -1.66
N TRP A 77 3.48 11.81 -2.86
CA TRP A 77 3.92 11.17 -4.08
C TRP A 77 4.99 12.00 -4.80
N MET A 78 6.15 11.38 -4.99
CA MET A 78 7.28 11.91 -5.74
C MET A 78 7.56 11.01 -6.95
N SER A 79 8.16 11.58 -7.97
CA SER A 79 8.62 10.86 -9.15
C SER A 79 9.81 11.58 -9.77
N ASP A 80 10.68 10.81 -10.44
CA ASP A 80 11.71 11.36 -11.33
C ASP A 80 12.66 12.35 -10.63
N THR A 81 13.20 11.98 -9.47
CA THR A 81 14.12 12.81 -8.68
C THR A 81 15.59 12.70 -9.14
N GLN A 82 15.87 12.00 -10.23
CA GLN A 82 17.23 11.65 -10.69
C GLN A 82 18.15 12.86 -10.87
N ASN A 83 17.64 14.02 -11.25
CA ASN A 83 18.49 15.21 -11.42
C ASN A 83 18.93 15.79 -10.07
N ILE A 84 18.05 15.81 -9.08
CA ILE A 84 18.38 16.32 -7.75
C ILE A 84 19.24 15.33 -6.97
N SER A 85 19.00 14.03 -7.10
CA SER A 85 19.87 13.00 -6.50
C SER A 85 21.28 13.08 -7.03
N ASN A 86 21.44 13.34 -8.33
CA ASN A 86 22.75 13.37 -8.98
C ASN A 86 23.55 14.65 -8.78
N SER A 87 22.88 15.81 -8.67
CA SER A 87 23.56 17.10 -8.84
C SER A 87 23.11 18.17 -7.84
N HIS A 88 22.02 17.97 -7.13
CA HIS A 88 21.43 18.98 -6.25
C HIS A 88 20.87 18.36 -4.96
N PRO A 89 21.70 17.69 -4.14
CA PRO A 89 21.25 17.00 -2.95
C PRO A 89 20.48 17.90 -1.98
N GLU A 90 20.86 19.17 -1.87
CA GLU A 90 20.19 20.18 -1.04
C GLU A 90 18.71 20.37 -1.43
N GLU A 91 18.38 20.18 -2.69
CA GLU A 91 17.01 20.29 -3.18
C GLU A 91 16.18 19.05 -2.84
N PHE A 92 16.78 17.86 -2.85
CA PHE A 92 16.09 16.65 -2.37
C PHE A 92 15.84 16.74 -0.86
N PHE A 93 16.77 17.32 -0.11
CA PHE A 93 16.62 17.51 1.33
C PHE A 93 15.52 18.53 1.66
N LEU A 94 15.26 19.53 0.83
CA LEU A 94 14.10 20.43 1.01
C LEU A 94 12.76 19.67 0.92
N LEU A 95 12.63 18.71 0.00
CA LEU A 95 11.43 17.87 -0.07
C LEU A 95 11.28 17.03 1.20
N ARG A 96 12.34 16.37 1.65
CA ARG A 96 12.38 15.59 2.88
C ARG A 96 11.98 16.44 4.10
N ASP A 97 12.61 17.60 4.26
CA ASP A 97 12.43 18.45 5.44
C ASP A 97 10.98 18.95 5.53
N TRP A 98 10.39 19.32 4.39
CA TRP A 98 8.98 19.70 4.34
C TRP A 98 8.06 18.53 4.72
N ILE A 99 8.32 17.33 4.19
CA ILE A 99 7.51 16.15 4.52
C ILE A 99 7.57 15.85 6.02
N LEU A 100 8.76 15.91 6.62
CA LEU A 100 8.93 15.71 8.06
C LEU A 100 8.21 16.78 8.88
N GLN A 101 8.28 18.04 8.46
CA GLN A 101 7.62 19.15 9.12
C GLN A 101 6.09 19.05 9.08
N GLU A 102 5.54 18.63 7.95
CA GLU A 102 4.09 18.57 7.71
C GLU A 102 3.45 17.23 8.09
N LYS A 103 4.27 16.23 8.48
CA LYS A 103 3.84 14.85 8.72
C LYS A 103 2.60 14.75 9.60
N ASP A 104 2.64 15.35 10.78
CA ASP A 104 1.55 15.23 11.75
C ASP A 104 0.37 16.12 11.37
N ALA A 105 0.62 17.37 10.92
CA ALA A 105 -0.41 18.32 10.55
C ALA A 105 -1.28 17.85 9.37
N ARG A 106 -0.68 17.05 8.46
CA ARG A 106 -1.37 16.50 7.28
C ARG A 106 -1.61 15.00 7.38
N SER A 107 -1.34 14.40 8.52
CA SER A 107 -1.46 12.95 8.72
C SER A 107 -0.76 12.16 7.59
N ILE A 108 0.47 12.55 7.23
CA ILE A 108 1.24 11.90 6.17
C ILE A 108 1.67 10.53 6.69
N ARG A 109 1.09 9.48 6.10
CA ARG A 109 1.33 8.09 6.45
C ARG A 109 2.49 7.49 5.66
N SER A 110 2.54 7.79 4.38
CA SER A 110 3.44 7.11 3.44
C SER A 110 4.02 8.09 2.44
N VAL A 111 5.19 7.72 1.93
CA VAL A 111 5.84 8.39 0.80
C VAL A 111 5.97 7.39 -0.33
N LEU A 112 5.37 7.69 -1.48
CA LEU A 112 5.44 6.92 -2.71
C LEU A 112 6.45 7.57 -3.66
N HIS A 113 7.31 6.76 -4.29
CA HIS A 113 8.19 7.20 -5.37
C HIS A 113 8.06 6.32 -6.60
N THR A 114 7.62 6.89 -7.71
CA THR A 114 7.33 6.14 -8.95
C THR A 114 8.53 6.00 -9.90
N GLY A 115 9.73 5.90 -9.33
CA GLY A 115 10.94 5.54 -10.07
C GLY A 115 11.74 6.73 -10.61
N ASP A 116 12.89 6.41 -11.24
CA ASP A 116 13.93 7.35 -11.62
C ASP A 116 14.43 8.14 -10.40
N ILE A 117 14.78 7.39 -9.36
CA ILE A 117 15.29 7.91 -8.08
C ILE A 117 16.66 8.54 -8.29
N VAL A 118 17.53 7.85 -9.06
CA VAL A 118 18.88 8.31 -9.41
C VAL A 118 19.04 8.47 -10.92
N GLY A 119 19.97 9.31 -11.36
CA GLY A 119 20.18 9.57 -12.79
C GLY A 119 20.98 8.49 -13.49
N THR A 120 21.76 7.72 -12.74
CA THR A 120 22.58 6.64 -13.28
C THR A 120 22.81 5.60 -12.19
N ALA A 121 22.33 4.39 -12.41
CA ALA A 121 22.24 3.34 -11.40
C ALA A 121 23.61 2.91 -10.81
N ASN A 122 24.72 3.09 -11.49
CA ASN A 122 26.07 2.78 -11.00
C ASN A 122 26.75 3.92 -10.22
N ARG A 123 26.05 5.04 -9.97
CA ARG A 123 26.56 6.16 -9.16
C ARG A 123 26.19 5.95 -7.70
N GLU A 124 27.16 5.49 -6.92
CA GLU A 124 26.97 5.25 -5.48
C GLU A 124 26.63 6.55 -4.71
N ASP A 125 27.26 7.67 -5.07
CA ASP A 125 27.01 8.98 -4.46
C ASP A 125 25.56 9.47 -4.66
N ALA A 126 24.94 9.15 -5.79
CA ALA A 126 23.53 9.46 -6.03
C ALA A 126 22.60 8.61 -5.17
N TRP A 127 22.91 7.31 -4.98
CA TRP A 127 22.17 6.45 -4.04
C TRP A 127 22.34 6.89 -2.58
N GLN A 128 23.55 7.34 -2.19
CA GLN A 128 23.78 7.91 -0.86
C GLN A 128 22.96 9.19 -0.65
N THR A 129 22.86 10.05 -1.67
CA THR A 129 21.99 11.24 -1.63
C THR A 129 20.52 10.84 -1.47
N ALA A 130 20.05 9.87 -2.25
CA ALA A 130 18.68 9.36 -2.15
C ALA A 130 18.40 8.76 -0.77
N ASP A 131 19.32 7.98 -0.21
CA ASP A 131 19.20 7.44 1.13
C ASP A 131 19.15 8.53 2.20
N ALA A 132 20.01 9.53 2.12
CA ALA A 132 20.01 10.66 3.04
C ALA A 132 18.72 11.50 2.97
N ALA A 133 18.02 11.48 1.83
CA ALA A 133 16.72 12.13 1.68
C ALA A 133 15.55 11.24 2.18
N LEU A 134 15.58 9.94 1.93
CA LEU A 134 14.44 9.06 2.16
C LEU A 134 14.48 8.32 3.50
N SER A 135 15.67 7.95 4.01
CA SER A 135 15.77 7.21 5.27
C SER A 135 15.23 7.97 6.49
N PRO A 136 15.37 9.31 6.62
CA PRO A 136 14.73 10.03 7.71
C PRO A 136 13.19 9.96 7.69
N LEU A 137 12.58 9.81 6.51
CA LEU A 137 11.13 9.64 6.37
C LEU A 137 10.68 8.28 6.91
N ARG A 138 11.41 7.20 6.54
CA ARG A 138 11.21 5.86 7.11
C ARG A 138 11.43 5.88 8.63
N ASP A 139 12.51 6.48 9.10
CA ASP A 139 12.88 6.52 10.52
C ASP A 139 11.88 7.35 11.35
N ALA A 140 11.13 8.27 10.70
CA ALA A 140 9.98 8.96 11.29
C ALA A 140 8.69 8.12 11.30
N GLY A 141 8.75 6.86 10.87
CA GLY A 141 7.63 5.91 10.92
C GLY A 141 6.67 6.00 9.72
N MET A 142 7.11 6.58 8.60
CA MET A 142 6.35 6.55 7.35
C MET A 142 6.76 5.34 6.51
N ASP A 143 5.78 4.71 5.85
CA ASP A 143 6.09 3.73 4.80
C ASP A 143 6.70 4.46 3.59
N VAL A 144 7.89 4.07 3.18
CA VAL A 144 8.55 4.60 1.97
C VAL A 144 8.46 3.55 0.88
N PHE A 145 7.47 3.69 0.00
CA PHE A 145 7.18 2.74 -1.06
C PHE A 145 7.86 3.15 -2.36
N LEU A 146 8.75 2.29 -2.86
CA LEU A 146 9.62 2.59 -3.99
C LEU A 146 9.41 1.59 -5.12
N LEU A 147 9.44 2.08 -6.36
CA LEU A 147 9.62 1.26 -7.56
C LEU A 147 10.77 1.80 -8.41
N GLY A 148 11.35 0.95 -9.25
CA GLY A 148 12.50 1.31 -10.08
C GLY A 148 12.09 1.89 -11.42
N GLY A 149 12.67 3.03 -11.79
CA GLY A 149 12.56 3.61 -13.12
C GLY A 149 13.65 3.11 -14.09
N ASN A 150 13.67 3.64 -15.32
CA ASN A 150 14.68 3.22 -16.27
C ASN A 150 16.08 3.71 -15.88
N HIS A 151 16.23 4.89 -15.29
CA HIS A 151 17.51 5.40 -14.80
C HIS A 151 18.05 4.62 -13.59
N ASP A 152 17.19 3.97 -12.83
CA ASP A 152 17.56 3.10 -11.70
C ASP A 152 18.09 1.72 -12.15
N SER A 153 17.99 1.41 -13.45
CA SER A 153 18.59 0.22 -14.06
C SER A 153 19.92 0.51 -14.72
N LEU A 154 20.83 -0.47 -14.71
CA LEU A 154 22.10 -0.33 -15.42
C LEU A 154 21.85 -0.12 -16.93
N ASN A 155 22.49 0.91 -17.49
CA ASN A 155 22.37 1.35 -18.88
C ASN A 155 20.95 1.84 -19.28
N GLY A 156 20.06 2.15 -18.35
CA GLY A 156 18.75 2.73 -18.63
C GLY A 156 17.80 1.83 -19.43
N LYS A 157 17.99 0.51 -19.40
CA LYS A 157 17.26 -0.46 -20.26
C LYS A 157 16.22 -1.28 -19.53
N CYS A 158 15.92 -0.97 -18.25
CA CYS A 158 14.98 -1.70 -17.39
C CYS A 158 15.26 -3.23 -17.33
N LYS A 159 16.55 -3.63 -17.29
CA LYS A 159 16.93 -5.03 -17.28
C LYS A 159 17.73 -5.45 -16.05
N ASP A 160 18.68 -4.64 -15.64
CA ASP A 160 19.54 -4.92 -14.49
C ASP A 160 19.31 -3.86 -13.41
N PHE A 161 18.59 -4.25 -12.38
CA PHE A 161 18.21 -3.42 -11.24
C PHE A 161 19.00 -3.76 -9.97
N SER A 162 20.18 -4.39 -10.09
CA SER A 162 20.94 -4.87 -8.93
C SER A 162 21.20 -3.80 -7.87
N ASN A 163 21.58 -2.58 -8.28
CA ASN A 163 21.82 -1.48 -7.35
C ASN A 163 20.52 -0.93 -6.74
N TYR A 164 19.46 -0.83 -7.54
CA TYR A 164 18.13 -0.45 -7.04
C TYR A 164 17.61 -1.46 -6.01
N LEU A 165 17.70 -2.75 -6.28
CA LEU A 165 17.24 -3.80 -5.36
C LEU A 165 18.04 -3.79 -4.06
N ALA A 166 19.34 -3.54 -4.11
CA ALA A 166 20.18 -3.38 -2.92
C ALA A 166 19.74 -2.16 -2.09
N PHE A 167 19.49 -1.02 -2.75
CA PHE A 167 19.00 0.20 -2.12
C PHE A 167 17.61 0.00 -1.51
N ARG A 168 16.67 -0.47 -2.32
CA ARG A 168 15.28 -0.68 -1.94
C ARG A 168 15.10 -1.64 -0.76
N GLY A 169 15.98 -2.64 -0.63
CA GLY A 169 15.88 -3.63 0.44
C GLY A 169 15.82 -3.03 1.85
N SER A 170 16.40 -1.85 2.06
CA SER A 170 16.34 -1.13 3.34
C SER A 170 14.99 -0.45 3.62
N TYR A 171 14.11 -0.37 2.62
CA TYR A 171 12.78 0.26 2.69
C TYR A 171 11.63 -0.75 2.62
N ALA A 172 11.92 -2.04 2.43
CA ALA A 172 10.90 -3.07 2.35
C ALA A 172 10.14 -3.21 3.67
N SER A 173 8.81 -3.19 3.61
CA SER A 173 7.94 -3.46 4.76
C SER A 173 7.84 -4.98 4.99
N GLU A 174 7.70 -5.40 6.26
CA GLU A 174 7.45 -6.80 6.61
C GLU A 174 6.12 -7.33 6.06
N GLN A 175 5.16 -6.44 5.81
CA GLN A 175 3.84 -6.78 5.27
C GLN A 175 3.81 -6.81 3.74
N GLU A 176 4.89 -6.40 3.09
CA GLU A 176 4.94 -6.29 1.66
C GLU A 176 5.06 -7.66 0.99
N LEU A 177 4.18 -7.90 0.03
CA LEU A 177 4.30 -9.01 -0.92
C LEU A 177 5.26 -8.60 -2.03
N SER A 178 6.13 -9.51 -2.48
CA SER A 178 7.09 -9.19 -3.53
C SER A 178 7.24 -10.29 -4.57
N TYR A 179 7.44 -9.88 -5.81
CA TYR A 179 7.77 -10.73 -6.95
C TYR A 179 9.05 -10.21 -7.61
N ALA A 180 9.79 -11.12 -8.29
CA ALA A 180 11.06 -10.82 -8.95
C ALA A 180 12.08 -10.08 -8.05
N GLY A 181 12.18 -10.50 -6.77
CA GLY A 181 13.11 -9.94 -5.80
C GLY A 181 12.76 -8.51 -5.32
N GLY A 182 11.54 -8.05 -5.58
CA GLY A 182 11.07 -6.71 -5.22
C GLY A 182 10.99 -5.74 -6.39
N LEU A 183 11.07 -6.22 -7.63
CA LEU A 183 10.78 -5.40 -8.82
C LEU A 183 9.28 -5.16 -9.01
N ILE A 184 8.45 -6.06 -8.50
CA ILE A 184 7.02 -5.88 -8.35
C ILE A 184 6.68 -6.13 -6.89
N THR A 185 5.86 -5.26 -6.31
CA THR A 185 5.52 -5.29 -4.88
C THR A 185 4.07 -4.93 -4.67
N ALA A 186 3.50 -5.46 -3.60
CA ALA A 186 2.17 -5.08 -3.16
C ALA A 186 2.16 -4.93 -1.63
N LEU A 187 1.74 -3.76 -1.15
CA LEU A 187 1.65 -3.44 0.26
C LEU A 187 0.19 -3.29 0.66
N PRO A 188 -0.41 -4.29 1.33
CA PRO A 188 -1.71 -4.14 1.94
C PRO A 188 -1.60 -3.30 3.21
N PHE A 189 -2.55 -2.40 3.42
CA PHE A 189 -2.63 -1.63 4.66
C PHE A 189 -4.07 -1.18 4.93
N THR A 190 -4.38 -0.92 6.20
CA THR A 190 -5.67 -0.34 6.60
C THR A 190 -5.45 1.08 7.07
N ALA A 191 -6.27 2.00 6.61
CA ALA A 191 -6.29 3.39 7.07
C ALA A 191 -7.72 3.91 7.13
N ALA A 192 -8.03 4.62 8.21
CA ALA A 192 -9.35 5.24 8.44
C ALA A 192 -10.54 4.26 8.25
N GLY A 193 -10.34 2.98 8.57
CA GLY A 193 -11.37 1.93 8.47
C GLY A 193 -11.52 1.29 7.09
N HIS A 194 -10.73 1.69 6.09
CA HIS A 194 -10.72 1.12 4.74
C HIS A 194 -9.44 0.34 4.48
N ASP A 195 -9.56 -0.74 3.72
CA ASP A 195 -8.43 -1.54 3.26
C ASP A 195 -7.91 -1.01 1.93
N PHE A 196 -6.61 -0.95 1.81
CA PHE A 196 -5.88 -0.49 0.63
C PHE A 196 -4.88 -1.54 0.19
N LEU A 197 -4.61 -1.57 -1.12
CA LEU A 197 -3.52 -2.33 -1.71
C LEU A 197 -2.69 -1.41 -2.62
N LEU A 198 -1.50 -1.03 -2.17
CA LEU A 198 -0.57 -0.24 -2.98
C LEU A 198 0.33 -1.20 -3.77
N VAL A 199 0.21 -1.19 -5.09
CA VAL A 199 0.93 -2.10 -5.99
C VAL A 199 1.97 -1.31 -6.80
N GLY A 200 3.23 -1.70 -6.72
CA GLY A 200 4.34 -1.08 -7.44
C GLY A 200 4.93 -2.00 -8.50
N VAL A 201 5.05 -1.51 -9.73
CA VAL A 201 5.65 -2.23 -10.86
C VAL A 201 6.81 -1.41 -11.41
N SER A 202 8.03 -1.90 -11.21
CA SER A 202 9.23 -1.28 -11.76
C SER A 202 9.22 -1.32 -13.29
N CYS A 203 9.99 -0.43 -13.91
CA CYS A 203 10.02 -0.22 -15.35
C CYS A 203 10.10 -1.52 -16.17
N HIS A 204 9.17 -1.70 -17.09
CA HIS A 204 9.08 -2.76 -18.09
C HIS A 204 8.96 -4.20 -17.56
N GLN A 205 8.50 -4.40 -16.31
CA GLN A 205 8.39 -5.75 -15.76
C GLN A 205 7.32 -6.58 -16.48
N LEU A 206 6.14 -6.01 -16.79
CA LEU A 206 5.09 -6.72 -17.53
C LEU A 206 5.49 -7.07 -18.97
N ARG A 207 6.40 -6.29 -19.57
CA ARG A 207 6.89 -6.55 -20.93
C ARG A 207 8.01 -7.58 -20.97
N SER A 208 8.72 -7.75 -19.87
CA SER A 208 9.93 -8.58 -19.78
C SER A 208 9.64 -9.97 -19.21
N ASP A 209 8.59 -10.10 -18.42
CA ASP A 209 8.26 -11.30 -17.67
C ASP A 209 6.74 -11.57 -17.76
N PRO A 210 6.34 -12.58 -18.54
CA PRO A 210 4.91 -12.94 -18.67
C PRO A 210 4.28 -13.45 -17.37
N ASP A 211 5.06 -14.04 -16.44
CA ASP A 211 4.55 -14.55 -15.17
C ASP A 211 4.23 -13.40 -14.19
N ALA A 212 4.81 -12.21 -14.42
CA ALA A 212 4.52 -11.01 -13.66
C ALA A 212 3.04 -10.60 -13.71
N LEU A 213 2.44 -10.72 -14.91
CA LEU A 213 1.01 -10.40 -15.09
C LEU A 213 0.11 -11.36 -14.29
N GLN A 214 0.44 -12.67 -14.28
CA GLN A 214 -0.31 -13.64 -13.51
C GLN A 214 -0.20 -13.37 -12.01
N TRP A 215 1.00 -13.07 -11.51
CA TRP A 215 1.21 -12.72 -10.10
C TRP A 215 0.38 -11.50 -9.68
N LEU A 216 0.29 -10.48 -10.54
CA LEU A 216 -0.51 -9.27 -10.27
C LEU A 216 -2.01 -9.56 -10.26
N ASN A 217 -2.51 -10.36 -11.22
CA ASN A 217 -3.91 -10.79 -11.21
C ASN A 217 -4.25 -11.57 -9.93
N ASP A 218 -3.44 -12.57 -9.58
CA ASP A 218 -3.64 -13.37 -8.36
C ASP A 218 -3.60 -12.49 -7.10
N THR A 219 -2.74 -11.48 -7.09
CA THR A 219 -2.63 -10.52 -5.97
C THR A 219 -3.87 -9.64 -5.87
N LEU A 220 -4.36 -9.07 -6.97
CA LEU A 220 -5.57 -8.24 -6.97
C LEU A 220 -6.81 -9.06 -6.60
N ASP A 221 -6.91 -10.31 -7.05
CA ASP A 221 -7.98 -11.24 -6.71
C ASP A 221 -7.96 -11.64 -5.22
N ALA A 222 -6.78 -11.68 -4.60
CA ALA A 222 -6.64 -11.97 -3.17
C ALA A 222 -7.12 -10.83 -2.24
N TYR A 223 -7.24 -9.61 -2.76
CA TYR A 223 -7.68 -8.42 -2.01
C TYR A 223 -8.88 -7.74 -2.68
N PRO A 224 -10.01 -8.43 -2.91
CA PRO A 224 -11.10 -7.93 -3.75
C PRO A 224 -11.83 -6.73 -3.13
N ASN A 225 -11.75 -6.55 -1.81
CA ASN A 225 -12.41 -5.45 -1.09
C ASN A 225 -11.48 -4.28 -0.75
N ALA A 226 -10.21 -4.37 -1.15
CA ALA A 226 -9.25 -3.29 -0.91
C ALA A 226 -9.26 -2.28 -2.06
N THR A 227 -9.21 -1.01 -1.76
CA THR A 227 -8.95 0.05 -2.75
C THR A 227 -7.54 -0.15 -3.32
N ALA A 228 -7.43 -0.67 -4.52
CA ALA A 228 -6.15 -0.92 -5.17
C ALA A 228 -5.65 0.33 -5.92
N ILE A 229 -4.40 0.70 -5.63
CA ILE A 229 -3.66 1.80 -6.25
C ILE A 229 -2.48 1.19 -7.00
N LEU A 230 -2.54 1.22 -8.33
CA LEU A 230 -1.46 0.67 -9.17
C LEU A 230 -0.44 1.75 -9.50
N CYS A 231 0.82 1.49 -9.22
CA CYS A 231 1.92 2.42 -9.42
C CYS A 231 2.91 1.86 -10.45
N PHE A 232 3.18 2.63 -11.49
CA PHE A 232 4.11 2.29 -12.56
C PHE A 232 5.15 3.39 -12.73
N HIS A 233 6.33 3.04 -13.24
CA HIS A 233 7.22 4.10 -13.72
C HIS A 233 6.74 4.62 -15.07
N SER A 234 6.57 3.75 -16.07
CA SER A 234 6.16 4.11 -17.43
C SER A 234 4.83 3.43 -17.77
N TYR A 235 3.76 4.22 -17.85
CA TYR A 235 2.40 3.73 -18.09
C TYR A 235 1.67 4.46 -19.19
N MET A 236 1.71 5.80 -19.19
CA MET A 236 1.07 6.61 -20.24
C MET A 236 1.94 7.80 -20.65
N TYR A 237 1.73 8.26 -21.88
CA TYR A 237 2.28 9.49 -22.41
C TYR A 237 1.23 10.19 -23.27
N SER A 238 0.93 11.46 -22.99
CA SER A 238 -0.19 12.16 -23.61
C SER A 238 -1.50 11.37 -23.40
N ARG A 239 -2.13 10.89 -24.48
CA ARG A 239 -3.35 10.07 -24.41
C ARG A 239 -3.11 8.59 -24.69
N ASP A 240 -1.87 8.19 -24.90
CA ASP A 240 -1.52 6.82 -25.30
C ASP A 240 -0.96 6.05 -24.09
N TYR A 241 -1.29 4.77 -23.99
CA TYR A 241 -0.62 3.86 -23.09
C TYR A 241 0.74 3.49 -23.66
N VAL A 242 1.76 3.54 -22.81
CA VAL A 242 3.14 3.22 -23.16
C VAL A 242 3.76 2.31 -22.12
N GLY A 243 4.93 1.77 -22.41
CA GLY A 243 5.64 0.92 -21.43
C GLY A 243 4.76 -0.23 -20.94
N ASP A 244 4.67 -0.39 -19.64
CA ASP A 244 3.84 -1.42 -19.01
C ASP A 244 2.33 -1.13 -19.14
N GLY A 245 1.94 0.13 -19.37
CA GLY A 245 0.54 0.52 -19.51
C GLY A 245 -0.18 -0.12 -20.68
N VAL A 246 0.53 -0.50 -21.74
CA VAL A 246 -0.06 -1.21 -22.90
C VAL A 246 -0.65 -2.56 -22.48
N ILE A 247 -0.05 -3.21 -21.47
CA ILE A 247 -0.50 -4.49 -20.92
C ILE A 247 -1.40 -4.25 -19.71
N ALA A 248 -0.97 -3.38 -18.80
CA ALA A 248 -1.65 -3.17 -17.52
C ALA A 248 -3.06 -2.60 -17.68
N PHE A 249 -3.31 -1.72 -18.65
CA PHE A 249 -4.65 -1.16 -18.83
C PHE A 249 -5.70 -2.24 -19.14
N PRO A 250 -5.58 -3.04 -20.21
CA PRO A 250 -6.58 -4.05 -20.54
C PRO A 250 -6.55 -5.26 -19.59
N GLU A 251 -5.41 -5.61 -19.02
CA GLU A 251 -5.22 -6.86 -18.32
C GLU A 251 -5.33 -6.75 -16.79
N LEU A 252 -5.22 -5.55 -16.23
CA LEU A 252 -5.36 -5.27 -14.80
C LEU A 252 -6.43 -4.22 -14.53
N VAL A 253 -6.30 -3.01 -15.09
CA VAL A 253 -7.19 -1.88 -14.77
C VAL A 253 -8.63 -2.14 -15.20
N ALA A 254 -8.82 -2.67 -16.41
CA ALA A 254 -10.15 -2.97 -16.93
C ALA A 254 -10.78 -4.23 -16.34
N LYS A 255 -10.00 -5.14 -15.77
CA LYS A 255 -10.50 -6.44 -15.27
C LYS A 255 -10.85 -6.44 -13.79
N HIS A 256 -10.17 -5.66 -12.97
CA HIS A 256 -10.31 -5.72 -11.52
C HIS A 256 -11.07 -4.50 -11.01
N SER A 257 -12.29 -4.72 -10.51
CA SER A 257 -13.18 -3.65 -10.03
C SER A 257 -12.62 -2.91 -8.81
N ASN A 258 -11.76 -3.56 -8.01
CA ASN A 258 -11.08 -2.94 -6.87
C ASN A 258 -9.96 -1.96 -7.27
N VAL A 259 -9.54 -1.88 -8.54
CA VAL A 259 -8.57 -0.88 -9.01
C VAL A 259 -9.27 0.47 -9.15
N ARG A 260 -8.82 1.47 -8.37
CA ARG A 260 -9.41 2.82 -8.32
C ARG A 260 -8.49 3.93 -8.81
N LEU A 261 -7.17 3.71 -8.71
CA LEU A 261 -6.17 4.70 -9.10
C LEU A 261 -5.02 4.04 -9.86
N VAL A 262 -4.48 4.77 -10.83
CA VAL A 262 -3.18 4.46 -11.43
C VAL A 262 -2.29 5.69 -11.34
N LEU A 263 -1.10 5.52 -10.78
CA LEU A 263 -0.10 6.57 -10.60
C LEU A 263 1.16 6.23 -11.39
N CYS A 264 1.70 7.18 -12.16
CA CYS A 264 2.92 6.94 -12.92
C CYS A 264 3.80 8.18 -13.07
N GLY A 265 5.07 7.95 -13.41
CA GLY A 265 6.08 8.96 -13.67
C GLY A 265 6.54 8.97 -15.13
N HIS A 266 7.86 9.02 -15.32
CA HIS A 266 8.61 8.90 -16.58
C HIS A 266 8.37 10.03 -17.58
N ALA A 267 7.14 10.18 -18.08
CA ALA A 267 6.82 11.21 -19.07
C ALA A 267 6.64 12.58 -18.42
N ARG A 268 7.23 13.61 -19.02
CA ARG A 268 7.27 14.95 -18.43
C ARG A 268 5.92 15.63 -18.42
N GLY A 269 5.59 16.29 -17.32
CA GLY A 269 4.41 17.10 -17.12
C GLY A 269 3.43 16.53 -16.13
N PHE A 270 2.17 16.92 -16.29
CA PHE A 270 1.04 16.45 -15.51
C PHE A 270 -0.09 16.02 -16.47
N LEU A 271 -0.70 14.89 -16.18
CA LEU A 271 -1.88 14.40 -16.88
C LEU A 271 -2.79 13.67 -15.89
N ASN A 272 -4.08 13.96 -15.91
CA ASN A 272 -5.11 13.08 -15.37
C ASN A 272 -5.98 12.56 -16.51
N ARG A 273 -6.21 11.26 -16.54
CA ARG A 273 -7.04 10.57 -17.54
C ARG A 273 -8.03 9.64 -16.82
N PRO A 274 -9.20 10.16 -16.41
CA PRO A 274 -10.24 9.30 -15.86
C PRO A 274 -10.83 8.40 -16.96
N VAL A 275 -11.12 7.15 -16.62
CA VAL A 275 -11.82 6.17 -17.48
C VAL A 275 -12.85 5.46 -16.63
N SER A 276 -14.11 5.50 -17.11
CA SER A 276 -15.22 4.83 -16.46
C SER A 276 -15.40 3.41 -17.00
N PHE A 277 -15.93 2.54 -16.15
CA PHE A 277 -16.17 1.13 -16.45
C PHE A 277 -17.57 0.72 -15.99
N ASP A 278 -18.25 0.04 -16.88
CA ASP A 278 -19.47 -0.75 -16.66
C ASP A 278 -18.98 -2.17 -16.36
N ASP A 279 -18.85 -2.49 -15.06
CA ASP A 279 -18.20 -3.72 -14.61
C ASP A 279 -19.15 -4.95 -14.66
N ASP A 280 -20.50 -4.73 -14.66
CA ASP A 280 -21.49 -5.80 -14.72
C ASP A 280 -22.20 -5.90 -16.08
N GLY A 281 -22.00 -4.94 -16.99
CA GLY A 281 -22.52 -4.96 -18.37
C GLY A 281 -23.96 -4.51 -18.49
N ASP A 282 -24.50 -3.76 -17.52
CA ASP A 282 -25.89 -3.28 -17.53
C ASP A 282 -26.08 -1.94 -18.26
N GLY A 283 -24.99 -1.28 -18.66
CA GLY A 283 -24.96 -0.02 -19.38
C GLY A 283 -24.81 1.20 -18.48
N VAL A 284 -24.55 1.01 -17.19
CA VAL A 284 -24.24 2.06 -16.21
C VAL A 284 -22.79 1.88 -15.75
N ASP A 285 -22.05 2.98 -15.63
CA ASP A 285 -20.68 2.92 -15.12
C ASP A 285 -20.67 2.85 -13.58
N GLU A 286 -20.11 1.78 -12.97
CA GLU A 286 -20.02 1.60 -11.51
C GLU A 286 -18.79 2.27 -10.93
N ARG A 287 -17.72 2.41 -11.72
CA ARG A 287 -16.47 3.01 -11.24
C ARG A 287 -15.80 3.89 -12.30
N THR A 288 -15.05 4.84 -11.79
CA THR A 288 -14.08 5.60 -12.59
C THR A 288 -12.68 5.39 -12.00
N VAL A 289 -11.73 5.10 -12.88
CA VAL A 289 -10.32 4.98 -12.51
C VAL A 289 -9.59 6.21 -12.99
N ASP A 290 -9.10 7.01 -12.05
CA ASP A 290 -8.23 8.13 -12.34
C ASP A 290 -6.80 7.64 -12.58
N GLN A 291 -6.27 7.93 -13.77
CA GLN A 291 -4.93 7.57 -14.19
C GLN A 291 -4.10 8.84 -14.24
N ILE A 292 -3.22 9.01 -13.24
CA ILE A 292 -2.51 10.25 -12.99
C ILE A 292 -1.02 10.07 -13.29
N MET A 293 -0.46 10.99 -14.05
CA MET A 293 0.97 11.05 -14.36
C MET A 293 1.55 12.35 -13.84
N ILE A 294 2.64 12.24 -13.08
CA ILE A 294 3.44 13.39 -12.70
C ILE A 294 4.91 13.17 -13.03
N ASN A 295 5.52 14.15 -13.65
CA ASN A 295 6.97 14.31 -13.71
C ASN A 295 7.26 15.79 -13.87
N TYR A 296 7.60 16.45 -12.78
CA TYR A 296 7.89 17.89 -12.76
C TYR A 296 9.33 18.23 -13.14
N GLN A 297 10.08 17.23 -13.61
CA GLN A 297 11.43 17.37 -14.11
C GLN A 297 11.43 17.90 -15.56
N SER A 298 11.19 19.17 -15.77
CA SER A 298 11.37 19.83 -17.06
C SER A 298 12.61 20.72 -17.04
N ASP A 299 13.26 20.94 -18.21
CA ASP A 299 14.50 21.72 -18.30
C ASP A 299 14.36 23.14 -17.77
N GLU A 300 13.17 23.74 -17.91
CA GLU A 300 12.86 25.06 -17.37
C GLU A 300 12.32 25.02 -15.92
N ASN A 301 11.75 23.88 -15.50
CA ASN A 301 11.07 23.72 -14.21
C ASN A 301 11.68 22.64 -13.31
N THR A 302 12.78 22.01 -13.73
CA THR A 302 13.46 20.91 -13.00
C THR A 302 13.79 21.25 -11.55
N ARG A 303 13.88 22.51 -11.26
CA ARG A 303 14.29 23.01 -9.94
C ARG A 303 13.18 23.73 -9.21
N LEU A 304 11.93 23.52 -9.61
CA LEU A 304 10.77 24.04 -8.89
C LEU A 304 10.35 23.13 -7.73
N LEU A 305 10.83 21.89 -7.71
CA LEU A 305 10.68 20.92 -6.62
C LEU A 305 9.22 20.67 -6.21
N TYR A 306 8.36 20.36 -7.17
CA TYR A 306 6.99 19.96 -6.86
C TYR A 306 6.93 18.49 -6.47
N LEU A 307 6.12 18.20 -5.45
CA LEU A 307 5.59 16.89 -5.09
C LEU A 307 4.07 16.92 -5.17
N ALA A 308 3.44 15.76 -5.23
CA ALA A 308 1.99 15.64 -5.09
C ALA A 308 1.65 15.16 -3.67
N LEU A 309 0.53 15.67 -3.14
CA LEU A 309 -0.09 15.22 -1.91
C LEU A 309 -1.46 14.64 -2.28
N LEU A 310 -1.65 13.36 -1.96
CA LEU A 310 -2.90 12.63 -2.10
C LEU A 310 -3.54 12.57 -0.71
N THR A 311 -4.59 13.37 -0.48
CA THR A 311 -5.29 13.39 0.80
C THR A 311 -6.60 12.67 0.69
N PHE A 312 -6.75 11.58 1.43
CA PHE A 312 -7.92 10.73 1.45
C PHE A 312 -8.90 11.18 2.54
N PHE A 313 -10.17 11.30 2.18
CA PHE A 313 -11.30 11.67 3.04
C PHE A 313 -12.30 10.51 3.07
N PRO A 314 -12.13 9.55 3.97
CA PRO A 314 -12.94 8.31 3.97
C PRO A 314 -14.43 8.55 4.15
N GLU A 315 -14.82 9.54 4.97
CA GLU A 315 -16.23 9.87 5.18
C GLU A 315 -16.92 10.40 3.91
N ASP A 316 -16.15 11.05 3.03
CA ASP A 316 -16.66 11.66 1.79
C ASP A 316 -16.53 10.70 0.60
N GLY A 317 -15.86 9.55 0.74
CA GLY A 317 -15.52 8.67 -0.38
C GLY A 317 -14.52 9.29 -1.38
N ARG A 318 -13.80 10.33 -0.99
CA ARG A 318 -13.08 11.28 -1.85
C ARG A 318 -11.58 11.29 -1.56
N MET A 319 -10.79 11.59 -2.59
CA MET A 319 -9.37 11.92 -2.47
C MET A 319 -9.08 13.26 -3.17
N ASP A 320 -8.34 14.15 -2.51
CA ASP A 320 -7.83 15.36 -3.13
C ASP A 320 -6.39 15.14 -3.61
N VAL A 321 -6.13 15.56 -4.83
CA VAL A 321 -4.80 15.68 -5.41
C VAL A 321 -4.41 17.15 -5.37
N THR A 322 -3.31 17.46 -4.69
CA THR A 322 -2.73 18.80 -4.68
C THR A 322 -1.23 18.70 -4.90
N THR A 323 -0.63 19.74 -5.47
CA THR A 323 0.82 19.79 -5.65
C THR A 323 1.42 20.94 -4.88
N TYR A 324 2.63 20.74 -4.37
CA TYR A 324 3.31 21.73 -3.57
C TYR A 324 4.81 21.77 -3.87
N SER A 325 5.37 22.97 -3.86
CA SER A 325 6.81 23.20 -3.97
C SER A 325 7.35 23.80 -2.67
N PRO A 326 8.14 23.06 -1.88
CA PRO A 326 8.80 23.61 -0.69
C PRO A 326 9.79 24.74 -1.03
N LYS A 327 10.38 24.70 -2.20
CA LYS A 327 11.34 25.72 -2.65
C LYS A 327 10.67 27.07 -2.93
N LEU A 328 9.45 27.04 -3.46
CA LEU A 328 8.70 28.25 -3.83
C LEU A 328 7.68 28.63 -2.76
N ASP A 329 7.47 27.79 -1.75
CA ASP A 329 6.36 27.89 -0.78
C ASP A 329 5.04 28.13 -1.49
N ARG A 330 4.70 27.25 -2.45
CA ARG A 330 3.56 27.47 -3.33
C ARG A 330 2.82 26.17 -3.67
N TRP A 331 1.50 26.21 -3.51
CA TRP A 331 0.57 25.21 -4.00
C TRP A 331 0.23 25.44 -5.48
N GLY A 332 0.09 24.35 -6.21
CA GLY A 332 -0.25 24.35 -7.63
C GLY A 332 0.88 24.83 -8.53
N LEU A 333 1.26 24.01 -9.50
CA LEU A 333 2.24 24.41 -10.53
C LEU A 333 1.53 25.17 -11.65
N PHE A 334 0.39 24.66 -12.12
CA PHE A 334 -0.29 25.17 -13.29
C PHE A 334 -1.32 26.24 -12.92
N LYS A 335 -1.32 27.35 -13.66
CA LYS A 335 -2.24 28.47 -13.41
C LYS A 335 -3.71 28.13 -13.67
N ASP A 336 -3.98 27.11 -14.48
CA ASP A 336 -5.33 26.61 -14.76
C ASP A 336 -5.82 25.59 -13.71
N GLY A 337 -5.02 25.30 -12.68
CA GLY A 337 -5.39 24.45 -11.58
C GLY A 337 -5.51 22.97 -11.91
N ARG A 338 -5.01 22.54 -13.10
CA ARG A 338 -5.16 21.14 -13.56
C ARG A 338 -4.51 20.11 -12.65
N ASP A 339 -3.57 20.50 -11.81
CA ASP A 339 -2.84 19.69 -10.84
C ASP A 339 -3.38 19.81 -9.40
N THR A 340 -4.62 20.35 -9.29
CA THR A 340 -5.35 20.45 -8.02
C THR A 340 -6.81 20.10 -8.30
N PHE A 341 -7.26 18.93 -7.88
CA PHE A 341 -8.60 18.41 -8.14
C PHE A 341 -8.98 17.32 -7.15
N SER A 342 -10.27 16.96 -7.12
CA SER A 342 -10.78 15.86 -6.31
C SER A 342 -11.11 14.66 -7.20
N VAL A 343 -10.90 13.47 -6.67
CA VAL A 343 -11.33 12.18 -7.21
C VAL A 343 -12.42 11.65 -6.31
N GLU A 344 -13.58 11.40 -6.88
CA GLU A 344 -14.76 10.89 -6.16
C GLU A 344 -14.83 9.36 -6.25
N ASN A 345 -15.50 8.75 -5.29
CA ASN A 345 -15.72 7.29 -5.24
C ASN A 345 -14.42 6.47 -5.30
N VAL A 346 -13.39 6.96 -4.59
CA VAL A 346 -12.06 6.31 -4.57
C VAL A 346 -12.07 5.02 -3.76
N PHE A 347 -12.98 4.89 -2.78
CA PHE A 347 -12.98 3.74 -1.88
C PHE A 347 -13.83 2.60 -2.43
N GLU A 348 -13.33 1.36 -2.27
CA GLU A 348 -14.12 0.17 -2.51
C GLU A 348 -15.09 -0.02 -1.32
N GLY A 349 -16.38 -0.22 -1.63
CA GLY A 349 -17.41 -0.48 -0.62
C GLY A 349 -17.71 0.74 0.26
N THR A 350 -18.76 1.48 -0.07
CA THR A 350 -19.37 2.41 0.89
C THR A 350 -19.80 1.64 2.12
N VAL A 351 -19.33 2.02 3.29
CA VAL A 351 -19.88 1.55 4.57
C VAL A 351 -21.33 2.05 4.63
N GLU A 352 -22.32 1.16 4.43
CA GLU A 352 -23.73 1.44 4.74
C GLU A 352 -23.94 1.63 6.26
#